data_c2309ff91282c7c8ba890d3692c117ab
#
_entry.id   c2309ff91282c7c8ba890d3692c117ab
#
_cell.length_a   1.000
_cell.length_b   1.000
_cell.length_c   1.000
_cell.angle_alpha   90.00
_cell.angle_beta   90.00
_cell.angle_gamma   90.00
#
_symmetry.space_group_name_H-M   'P 1'
#
loop_
_entity.id
_entity.type
_entity.pdbx_description
1 polymer ?
#
loop_
_entity_poly.entity_id
_entity_poly.type
_entity_poly.pdbx_seq_one_letter_code
_entity_poly.pdbx_strand_id
1 'polypeptide(L)'
;RHTSTSPVRISAGEPLFYRSIIRSDERLTYGRAEAILAGRERAPVEVEDGLRLAERLSTELRRRRFARGALRVESPEESFAFDGSGGVADAWRESEPHAHLLVEELMILANEAVAGLLAGRRRAALYRVHERPDPQSVSLLLAKLADLDVPTPPAPDRMSPQDAERVAAEASERVAAYVAGSERGREAFPALVLRALMRARYDPANLGHSGLASPAYCHFTSPIRRYPDLVCHRALLHELGLSDEHVPE
;
A
#
# COMPACT_ATOMS: atom_id res chain seq x y z
N ARG A 1 -11.17 34.48 -8.88
CA ARG A 1 -12.21 33.62 -9.48
C ARG A 1 -11.95 32.21 -8.95
N HIS A 2 -12.71 31.75 -7.93
CA HIS A 2 -12.71 30.38 -7.48
C HIS A 2 -13.34 29.53 -8.57
N THR A 3 -12.54 28.75 -9.28
CA THR A 3 -13.06 27.66 -10.10
C THR A 3 -13.49 26.55 -9.16
N SER A 4 -14.78 26.41 -8.97
CA SER A 4 -15.40 25.24 -8.32
C SER A 4 -15.11 24.02 -9.18
N THR A 5 -14.07 23.27 -8.84
CA THR A 5 -13.84 21.95 -9.40
C THR A 5 -14.81 20.99 -8.73
N SER A 6 -15.86 20.62 -9.45
CA SER A 6 -16.71 19.49 -9.04
C SER A 6 -15.84 18.27 -8.77
N PRO A 7 -16.10 17.50 -7.69
CA PRO A 7 -15.31 16.31 -7.38
C PRO A 7 -15.40 15.33 -8.55
N VAL A 8 -14.26 15.01 -9.14
CA VAL A 8 -14.17 14.01 -10.19
C VAL A 8 -14.61 12.67 -9.59
N ARG A 9 -15.72 12.13 -10.05
CA ARG A 9 -16.20 10.82 -9.66
C ARG A 9 -15.32 9.77 -10.35
N ILE A 10 -14.42 9.15 -9.60
CA ILE A 10 -13.63 8.01 -10.08
C ILE A 10 -14.39 6.74 -9.71
N SER A 11 -14.74 5.93 -10.71
CA SER A 11 -15.28 4.58 -10.52
C SER A 11 -14.37 3.58 -11.22
N ALA A 12 -14.04 2.48 -10.55
CA ALA A 12 -13.39 1.34 -11.20
C ALA A 12 -14.49 0.46 -11.83
N GLY A 13 -14.34 0.13 -13.10
CA GLY A 13 -15.10 -0.93 -13.76
C GLY A 13 -14.57 -2.32 -13.41
N GLU A 14 -15.11 -3.35 -14.04
CA GLU A 14 -14.54 -4.70 -13.92
C GLU A 14 -13.12 -4.72 -14.52
N PRO A 15 -12.14 -5.33 -13.82
CA PRO A 15 -10.79 -5.43 -14.33
C PRO A 15 -10.73 -6.35 -15.55
N LEU A 16 -10.03 -5.89 -16.58
CA LEU A 16 -9.76 -6.67 -17.79
C LEU A 16 -8.29 -7.05 -17.83
N PHE A 17 -8.01 -8.32 -18.08
CA PHE A 17 -6.66 -8.86 -18.17
C PHE A 17 -6.43 -9.47 -19.54
N TYR A 18 -5.32 -9.14 -20.17
CA TYR A 18 -4.93 -9.67 -21.49
C TYR A 18 -3.41 -9.58 -21.66
N ARG A 19 -2.87 -10.41 -22.57
CA ARG A 19 -1.47 -10.27 -22.99
C ARG A 19 -1.34 -9.10 -23.94
N SER A 20 -0.27 -8.31 -23.78
CA SER A 20 0.03 -7.19 -24.67
C SER A 20 1.52 -7.07 -24.94
N ILE A 21 1.85 -6.43 -26.05
CA ILE A 21 3.21 -5.94 -26.32
C ILE A 21 3.17 -4.43 -26.07
N ILE A 22 4.05 -3.97 -25.20
CA ILE A 22 4.14 -2.54 -24.85
C ILE A 22 5.42 -1.94 -25.41
N ARG A 23 5.36 -0.65 -25.70
CA ARG A 23 6.53 0.20 -25.95
C ARG A 23 6.54 1.28 -24.86
N SER A 24 7.69 1.43 -24.21
CA SER A 24 7.86 2.51 -23.22
C SER A 24 8.00 3.86 -23.94
N ASP A 25 7.19 4.82 -23.57
CA ASP A 25 7.25 6.19 -24.13
C ASP A 25 8.33 7.02 -23.40
N GLU A 26 8.47 6.82 -22.09
CA GLU A 26 9.45 7.53 -21.29
C GLU A 26 9.88 6.68 -20.08
N ARG A 27 11.18 6.73 -19.75
CA ARG A 27 11.73 6.13 -18.54
C ARG A 27 11.93 7.21 -17.47
N LEU A 28 11.14 7.16 -16.40
CA LEU A 28 11.22 8.11 -15.29
C LEU A 28 11.88 7.47 -14.08
N THR A 29 12.73 8.21 -13.39
CA THR A 29 13.10 7.94 -12.00
C THR A 29 12.09 8.58 -11.06
N TYR A 30 12.03 8.15 -9.81
CA TYR A 30 11.16 8.79 -8.81
C TYR A 30 11.45 10.28 -8.67
N GLY A 31 12.74 10.67 -8.56
CA GLY A 31 13.14 12.07 -8.45
C GLY A 31 12.72 12.92 -9.66
N ARG A 32 12.80 12.36 -10.88
CA ARG A 32 12.35 13.07 -12.08
C ARG A 32 10.83 13.19 -12.12
N ALA A 33 10.10 12.11 -11.79
CA ALA A 33 8.64 12.15 -11.71
C ALA A 33 8.16 13.18 -10.67
N GLU A 34 8.80 13.21 -9.49
CA GLU A 34 8.53 14.20 -8.45
C GLU A 34 8.81 15.64 -8.91
N ALA A 35 9.92 15.87 -9.64
CA ALA A 35 10.26 17.19 -10.19
C ALA A 35 9.22 17.66 -11.22
N ILE A 36 8.73 16.76 -12.07
CA ILE A 36 7.67 17.06 -13.05
C ILE A 36 6.34 17.36 -12.34
N LEU A 37 5.93 16.54 -11.38
CA LEU A 37 4.70 16.75 -10.60
C LEU A 37 4.73 18.08 -9.84
N ALA A 38 5.90 18.44 -9.28
CA ALA A 38 6.13 19.71 -8.60
C ALA A 38 6.30 20.91 -9.55
N GLY A 39 6.30 20.70 -10.87
CA GLY A 39 6.49 21.75 -11.87
C GLY A 39 7.92 22.31 -11.96
N ARG A 40 8.90 21.63 -11.37
CA ARG A 40 10.33 22.00 -11.41
C ARG A 40 11.04 21.51 -12.68
N GLU A 41 10.50 20.49 -13.34
CA GLU A 41 11.00 19.96 -14.62
C GLU A 41 9.84 19.86 -15.62
N ARG A 42 10.17 19.93 -16.90
CA ARG A 42 9.23 19.75 -18.00
C ARG A 42 9.44 18.42 -18.68
N ALA A 43 8.36 17.83 -19.18
CA ALA A 43 8.36 16.63 -20.00
C ALA A 43 7.40 16.83 -21.19
N PRO A 44 7.37 15.89 -22.17
CA PRO A 44 6.30 15.88 -23.17
C PRO A 44 4.93 15.98 -22.52
N VAL A 45 4.00 16.69 -23.16
CA VAL A 45 2.69 16.98 -22.59
C VAL A 45 1.92 15.71 -22.20
N GLU A 46 2.05 14.66 -22.99
CA GLU A 46 1.41 13.35 -22.73
C GLU A 46 1.93 12.70 -21.45
N VAL A 47 3.23 12.88 -21.14
CA VAL A 47 3.86 12.38 -19.91
C VAL A 47 3.41 13.21 -18.71
N GLU A 48 3.41 14.56 -18.84
CA GLU A 48 2.93 15.45 -17.76
C GLU A 48 1.45 15.17 -17.44
N ASP A 49 0.60 15.06 -18.44
CA ASP A 49 -0.84 14.80 -18.26
C ASP A 49 -1.09 13.40 -17.67
N GLY A 50 -0.34 12.39 -18.14
CA GLY A 50 -0.38 11.04 -17.60
C GLY A 50 0.00 10.98 -16.12
N LEU A 51 1.10 11.65 -15.73
CA LEU A 51 1.54 11.74 -14.34
C LEU A 51 0.51 12.45 -13.45
N ARG A 52 -0.04 13.60 -13.91
CA ARG A 52 -1.08 14.33 -13.16
C ARG A 52 -2.37 13.54 -13.01
N LEU A 53 -2.75 12.76 -14.03
CA LEU A 53 -3.91 11.88 -13.94
C LEU A 53 -3.65 10.77 -12.92
N ALA A 54 -2.48 10.13 -12.98
CA ALA A 54 -2.09 9.08 -12.03
C ALA A 54 -2.00 9.61 -10.58
N GLU A 55 -1.49 10.82 -10.36
CA GLU A 55 -1.47 11.48 -9.04
C GLU A 55 -2.88 11.69 -8.47
N ARG A 56 -3.81 12.20 -9.29
CA ARG A 56 -5.21 12.36 -8.86
C ARG A 56 -5.87 11.02 -8.54
N LEU A 57 -5.60 10.00 -9.36
CA LEU A 57 -6.13 8.66 -9.14
C LEU A 57 -5.57 8.05 -7.85
N SER A 58 -4.26 8.09 -7.65
CA SER A 58 -3.61 7.54 -6.45
C SER A 58 -4.06 8.25 -5.17
N THR A 59 -4.23 9.56 -5.21
CA THR A 59 -4.77 10.34 -4.08
C THR A 59 -6.17 9.87 -3.70
N GLU A 60 -7.05 9.65 -4.69
CA GLU A 60 -8.41 9.17 -4.42
C GLU A 60 -8.42 7.70 -3.96
N LEU A 61 -7.57 6.84 -4.53
CA LEU A 61 -7.43 5.45 -4.09
C LEU A 61 -6.98 5.39 -2.62
N ARG A 62 -5.96 6.17 -2.25
CA ARG A 62 -5.48 6.28 -0.87
C ARG A 62 -6.57 6.77 0.07
N ARG A 63 -7.29 7.82 -0.29
CA ARG A 63 -8.41 8.34 0.49
C ARG A 63 -9.46 7.27 0.76
N ARG A 64 -9.84 6.49 -0.27
CA ARG A 64 -10.80 5.39 -0.14
C ARG A 64 -10.27 4.26 0.72
N ARG A 65 -9.00 3.91 0.58
CA ARG A 65 -8.35 2.86 1.36
C ARG A 65 -8.37 3.21 2.86
N PHE A 66 -8.02 4.43 3.22
CA PHE A 66 -8.11 4.88 4.62
C PHE A 66 -9.55 4.99 5.12
N ALA A 67 -10.48 5.40 4.28
CA ALA A 67 -11.90 5.41 4.64
C ALA A 67 -12.47 3.99 4.90
N ARG A 68 -11.85 2.94 4.34
CA ARG A 68 -12.17 1.54 4.66
C ARG A 68 -11.51 1.05 5.95
N GLY A 69 -10.62 1.81 6.57
CA GLY A 69 -9.93 1.44 7.81
C GLY A 69 -8.53 0.88 7.61
N ALA A 70 -7.86 1.16 6.49
CA ALA A 70 -6.45 0.82 6.33
C ALA A 70 -5.57 1.57 7.33
N LEU A 71 -4.49 0.94 7.76
CA LEU A 71 -3.54 1.51 8.71
C LEU A 71 -2.75 2.66 8.10
N ARG A 72 -2.57 3.73 8.86
CA ARG A 72 -1.68 4.85 8.53
C ARG A 72 -0.33 4.65 9.23
N VAL A 73 0.53 3.85 8.65
CA VAL A 73 1.89 3.67 9.15
C VAL A 73 2.84 4.03 8.02
N GLU A 74 3.49 5.18 8.18
CA GLU A 74 4.54 5.62 7.27
C GLU A 74 5.88 5.15 7.87
N SER A 75 6.60 4.34 7.11
CA SER A 75 7.97 3.96 7.41
C SER A 75 8.84 4.60 6.34
N PRO A 76 9.55 5.69 6.63
CA PRO A 76 10.47 6.29 5.67
C PRO A 76 11.56 5.28 5.33
N GLU A 77 11.80 5.08 4.04
CA GLU A 77 12.94 4.31 3.57
C GLU A 77 14.21 5.16 3.68
N GLU A 78 15.24 4.60 4.31
CA GLU A 78 16.55 5.22 4.37
C GLU A 78 17.39 4.70 3.21
N SER A 79 17.96 5.62 2.45
CA SER A 79 18.87 5.33 1.34
C SER A 79 20.31 5.63 1.75
N PHE A 80 21.23 4.78 1.32
CA PHE A 80 22.64 4.88 1.65
C PHE A 80 23.48 5.00 0.37
N ALA A 81 24.42 5.93 0.36
CA ALA A 81 25.51 5.92 -0.59
C ALA A 81 26.71 5.18 0.01
N PHE A 82 27.34 4.35 -0.80
CA PHE A 82 28.54 3.64 -0.40
C PHE A 82 29.75 4.24 -1.11
N ASP A 83 30.86 4.37 -0.40
CA ASP A 83 32.14 4.76 -0.98
C ASP A 83 32.80 3.60 -1.74
N GLY A 84 33.93 3.88 -2.42
CA GLY A 84 34.67 2.87 -3.18
C GLY A 84 35.28 1.74 -2.33
N SER A 85 35.26 1.84 -1.00
CA SER A 85 35.71 0.82 -0.04
C SER A 85 34.58 -0.02 0.53
N GLY A 86 33.31 0.32 0.19
CA GLY A 86 32.11 -0.34 0.72
C GLY A 86 31.65 0.25 2.05
N GLY A 87 32.25 1.34 2.52
CA GLY A 87 31.78 2.11 3.67
C GLY A 87 30.58 3.01 3.31
N VAL A 88 29.69 3.28 4.28
CA VAL A 88 28.59 4.22 4.11
C VAL A 88 29.17 5.63 4.02
N ALA A 89 29.08 6.25 2.84
CA ALA A 89 29.53 7.62 2.60
C ALA A 89 28.48 8.66 2.97
N ASP A 90 27.19 8.34 2.79
CA ASP A 90 26.07 9.22 3.10
C ASP A 90 24.81 8.40 3.39
N ALA A 91 23.90 8.98 4.16
CA ALA A 91 22.61 8.40 4.48
C ALA A 91 21.55 9.51 4.45
N TRP A 92 20.51 9.31 3.65
CA TRP A 92 19.38 10.26 3.56
C TRP A 92 18.05 9.54 3.53
N ARG A 93 16.99 10.25 3.86
CA ARG A 93 15.62 9.79 3.66
C ARG A 93 15.17 10.14 2.25
N GLU A 94 14.56 9.19 1.57
CA GLU A 94 13.98 9.48 0.26
C GLU A 94 12.91 10.56 0.37
N SER A 95 12.99 11.54 -0.55
CA SER A 95 12.19 12.76 -0.52
C SER A 95 11.19 12.86 -1.68
N GLU A 96 10.84 11.74 -2.31
CA GLU A 96 9.89 11.68 -3.44
C GLU A 96 8.51 11.11 -3.03
N PRO A 97 7.82 11.72 -2.05
CA PRO A 97 6.62 11.12 -1.46
C PRO A 97 5.47 10.97 -2.46
N HIS A 98 5.30 11.90 -3.41
CA HIS A 98 4.21 11.85 -4.39
C HIS A 98 4.43 10.77 -5.44
N ALA A 99 5.65 10.65 -5.97
CA ALA A 99 5.99 9.66 -6.98
C ALA A 99 5.94 8.23 -6.42
N HIS A 100 6.45 8.02 -5.18
CA HIS A 100 6.34 6.73 -4.49
C HIS A 100 4.90 6.36 -4.20
N LEU A 101 4.12 7.30 -3.67
CA LEU A 101 2.70 7.11 -3.36
C LEU A 101 1.88 6.74 -4.59
N LEU A 102 2.16 7.40 -5.73
CA LEU A 102 1.49 7.12 -6.98
C LEU A 102 1.69 5.66 -7.40
N VAL A 103 2.93 5.19 -7.37
CA VAL A 103 3.26 3.80 -7.73
C VAL A 103 2.67 2.82 -6.71
N GLU A 104 2.79 3.11 -5.40
CA GLU A 104 2.23 2.28 -4.33
C GLU A 104 0.73 2.03 -4.51
N GLU A 105 -0.06 3.08 -4.67
CA GLU A 105 -1.52 2.95 -4.76
C GLU A 105 -1.97 2.22 -6.04
N LEU A 106 -1.28 2.44 -7.17
CA LEU A 106 -1.55 1.71 -8.40
C LEU A 106 -1.15 0.23 -8.30
N MET A 107 -0.04 -0.08 -7.61
CA MET A 107 0.36 -1.46 -7.33
C MET A 107 -0.64 -2.16 -6.40
N ILE A 108 -1.13 -1.49 -5.37
CA ILE A 108 -2.16 -2.02 -4.47
C ILE A 108 -3.44 -2.32 -5.26
N LEU A 109 -3.89 -1.40 -6.11
CA LEU A 109 -5.07 -1.59 -6.95
C LEU A 109 -4.92 -2.82 -7.86
N ALA A 110 -3.78 -2.96 -8.54
CA ALA A 110 -3.52 -4.12 -9.41
C ALA A 110 -3.50 -5.44 -8.62
N ASN A 111 -2.83 -5.45 -7.46
CA ASN A 111 -2.76 -6.60 -6.58
C ASN A 111 -4.15 -7.00 -6.03
N GLU A 112 -4.99 -6.04 -5.63
CA GLU A 112 -6.37 -6.27 -5.20
C GLU A 112 -7.24 -6.82 -6.34
N ALA A 113 -7.10 -6.29 -7.56
CA ALA A 113 -7.87 -6.72 -8.73
C ALA A 113 -7.58 -8.19 -9.08
N VAL A 114 -6.31 -8.58 -9.13
CA VAL A 114 -5.91 -9.98 -9.39
C VAL A 114 -6.36 -10.90 -8.26
N ALA A 115 -6.12 -10.52 -7.00
CA ALA A 115 -6.53 -11.32 -5.85
C ALA A 115 -8.05 -11.51 -5.81
N GLY A 116 -8.83 -10.47 -6.10
CA GLY A 116 -10.28 -10.52 -6.15
C GLY A 116 -10.80 -11.46 -7.24
N LEU A 117 -10.20 -11.43 -8.43
CA LEU A 117 -10.56 -12.36 -9.51
C LEU A 117 -10.28 -13.81 -9.12
N LEU A 118 -9.04 -14.12 -8.66
CA LEU A 118 -8.63 -15.46 -8.31
C LEU A 118 -9.45 -16.02 -7.14
N ALA A 119 -9.70 -15.21 -6.10
CA ALA A 119 -10.55 -15.59 -4.98
C ALA A 119 -12.01 -15.83 -5.40
N GLY A 120 -12.59 -14.94 -6.20
CA GLY A 120 -13.96 -15.06 -6.71
C GLY A 120 -14.15 -16.31 -7.60
N ARG A 121 -13.11 -16.71 -8.31
CA ARG A 121 -13.09 -17.93 -9.16
C ARG A 121 -12.61 -19.18 -8.40
N ARG A 122 -12.27 -19.06 -7.10
CA ARG A 122 -11.75 -20.15 -6.26
C ARG A 122 -10.51 -20.81 -6.86
N ARG A 123 -9.63 -20.01 -7.48
CA ARG A 123 -8.38 -20.50 -8.05
C ARG A 123 -7.27 -20.53 -7.01
N ALA A 124 -6.43 -21.55 -7.09
CA ALA A 124 -5.24 -21.67 -6.26
C ALA A 124 -4.29 -20.48 -6.54
N ALA A 125 -3.92 -19.77 -5.50
CA ALA A 125 -3.01 -18.63 -5.55
C ALA A 125 -2.27 -18.49 -4.21
N LEU A 126 -1.21 -17.68 -4.18
CA LEU A 126 -0.55 -17.29 -2.95
C LEU A 126 -0.99 -15.88 -2.56
N TYR A 127 -1.90 -15.81 -1.59
CA TYR A 127 -2.35 -14.55 -1.04
C TYR A 127 -1.30 -13.98 -0.08
N ARG A 128 -1.18 -12.66 -0.04
CA ARG A 128 -0.46 -11.94 1.00
C ARG A 128 -1.45 -11.60 2.09
N VAL A 129 -1.48 -12.39 3.14
CA VAL A 129 -2.45 -12.27 4.22
C VAL A 129 -1.86 -11.49 5.40
N HIS A 130 -2.67 -10.66 6.00
CA HIS A 130 -2.38 -9.94 7.23
C HIS A 130 -3.63 -10.04 8.10
N GLU A 131 -3.60 -10.97 9.05
CA GLU A 131 -4.75 -11.23 9.91
C GLU A 131 -5.05 -10.04 10.81
N ARG A 132 -6.27 -10.01 11.32
CA ARG A 132 -6.68 -9.00 12.29
C ARG A 132 -5.79 -9.02 13.51
N PRO A 133 -5.49 -7.87 14.11
CA PRO A 133 -4.67 -7.82 15.31
C PRO A 133 -5.37 -8.51 16.48
N ASP A 134 -4.57 -9.08 17.36
CA ASP A 134 -5.05 -9.65 18.61
C ASP A 134 -5.58 -8.54 19.53
N PRO A 135 -6.82 -8.67 20.07
CA PRO A 135 -7.41 -7.68 20.95
C PRO A 135 -6.55 -7.29 22.17
N GLN A 136 -5.84 -8.27 22.75
CA GLN A 136 -4.97 -8.03 23.89
C GLN A 136 -3.75 -7.19 23.48
N SER A 137 -3.17 -7.47 22.33
CA SER A 137 -2.06 -6.70 21.78
C SER A 137 -2.44 -5.24 21.50
N VAL A 138 -3.67 -5.00 21.02
CA VAL A 138 -4.20 -3.66 20.80
C VAL A 138 -4.44 -2.94 22.14
N SER A 139 -4.99 -3.62 23.15
CA SER A 139 -5.15 -3.04 24.50
C SER A 139 -3.81 -2.61 25.09
N LEU A 140 -2.77 -3.42 24.95
CA LEU A 140 -1.41 -3.09 25.40
C LEU A 140 -0.82 -1.91 24.62
N LEU A 141 -1.10 -1.81 23.31
CA LEU A 141 -0.70 -0.65 22.50
C LEU A 141 -1.33 0.63 23.07
N LEU A 142 -2.65 0.63 23.29
CA LEU A 142 -3.35 1.80 23.79
C LEU A 142 -2.81 2.25 25.17
N ALA A 143 -2.57 1.30 26.07
CA ALA A 143 -1.97 1.61 27.39
C ALA A 143 -0.60 2.28 27.23
N LYS A 144 0.29 1.71 26.40
CA LYS A 144 1.62 2.29 26.14
C LYS A 144 1.55 3.69 25.49
N LEU A 145 0.62 3.90 24.57
CA LEU A 145 0.44 5.23 23.96
C LEU A 145 -0.06 6.24 25.00
N ALA A 146 -1.00 5.85 25.85
CA ALA A 146 -1.50 6.70 26.93
C ALA A 146 -0.39 7.05 27.94
N ASP A 147 0.44 6.10 28.36
CA ASP A 147 1.61 6.33 29.25
C ASP A 147 2.63 7.31 28.64
N LEU A 148 2.62 7.47 27.32
CA LEU A 148 3.50 8.38 26.57
C LEU A 148 2.81 9.71 26.21
N ASP A 149 1.63 9.98 26.73
CA ASP A 149 0.79 11.15 26.44
C ASP A 149 0.41 11.28 24.96
N VAL A 150 0.32 10.14 24.24
CA VAL A 150 -0.17 10.11 22.85
C VAL A 150 -1.68 9.88 22.87
N PRO A 151 -2.49 10.69 22.19
CA PRO A 151 -3.94 10.51 22.14
C PRO A 151 -4.36 9.14 21.63
N THR A 152 -5.19 8.43 22.38
CA THR A 152 -5.71 7.11 22.01
C THR A 152 -7.19 7.17 21.61
N PRO A 153 -7.67 6.28 20.72
CA PRO A 153 -9.08 6.15 20.42
C PRO A 153 -9.83 5.49 21.60
N PRO A 154 -11.16 5.72 21.72
CA PRO A 154 -11.98 4.95 22.64
C PRO A 154 -12.00 3.47 22.24
N ALA A 155 -11.92 2.60 23.22
CA ALA A 155 -11.98 1.15 23.01
C ALA A 155 -12.98 0.51 23.99
N PRO A 156 -13.71 -0.55 23.57
CA PRO A 156 -14.58 -1.29 24.48
C PRO A 156 -13.74 -2.09 25.48
N ASP A 157 -14.27 -2.33 26.68
CA ASP A 157 -13.62 -3.14 27.72
C ASP A 157 -13.30 -4.57 27.26
N ARG A 158 -14.16 -5.11 26.38
CA ARG A 158 -13.94 -6.39 25.70
C ARG A 158 -13.97 -6.16 24.21
N MET A 159 -12.81 -6.18 23.60
CA MET A 159 -12.66 -6.06 22.15
C MET A 159 -12.87 -7.39 21.45
N SER A 160 -13.71 -7.40 20.41
CA SER A 160 -13.70 -8.45 19.39
C SER A 160 -12.51 -8.27 18.43
N PRO A 161 -12.15 -9.27 17.61
CA PRO A 161 -11.16 -9.07 16.55
C PRO A 161 -11.51 -7.94 15.56
N GLN A 162 -12.80 -7.70 15.30
CA GLN A 162 -13.26 -6.57 14.48
C GLN A 162 -13.05 -5.23 15.19
N ASP A 163 -13.33 -5.17 16.50
CA ASP A 163 -13.05 -3.96 17.29
C ASP A 163 -11.56 -3.67 17.33
N ALA A 164 -10.73 -4.70 17.53
CA ALA A 164 -9.28 -4.56 17.53
C ALA A 164 -8.74 -4.02 16.20
N GLU A 165 -9.25 -4.49 15.07
CA GLU A 165 -8.91 -3.98 13.74
C GLU A 165 -9.28 -2.50 13.59
N ARG A 166 -10.51 -2.11 13.93
CA ARG A 166 -10.97 -0.73 13.89
C ARG A 166 -10.17 0.19 14.83
N VAL A 167 -9.99 -0.24 16.07
CA VAL A 167 -9.26 0.54 17.09
C VAL A 167 -7.78 0.69 16.71
N ALA A 168 -7.15 -0.34 16.15
CA ALA A 168 -5.77 -0.23 15.66
C ALA A 168 -5.65 0.76 14.49
N ALA A 169 -6.63 0.77 13.56
CA ALA A 169 -6.67 1.74 12.47
C ALA A 169 -6.81 3.17 12.99
N GLU A 170 -7.75 3.41 13.90
CA GLU A 170 -7.91 4.73 14.54
C GLU A 170 -6.67 5.14 15.35
N ALA A 171 -6.04 4.21 16.06
CA ALA A 171 -4.79 4.48 16.79
C ALA A 171 -3.67 4.88 15.85
N SER A 172 -3.53 4.19 14.71
CA SER A 172 -2.52 4.53 13.69
C SER A 172 -2.73 5.94 13.12
N GLU A 173 -3.99 6.33 12.88
CA GLU A 173 -4.33 7.69 12.41
C GLU A 173 -3.99 8.76 13.44
N ARG A 174 -4.34 8.54 14.73
CA ARG A 174 -4.02 9.46 15.82
C ARG A 174 -2.52 9.59 16.05
N VAL A 175 -1.79 8.48 15.97
CA VAL A 175 -0.32 8.49 16.05
C VAL A 175 0.28 9.30 14.90
N ALA A 176 -0.18 9.08 13.66
CA ALA A 176 0.29 9.85 12.52
C ALA A 176 0.02 11.35 12.67
N ALA A 177 -1.19 11.73 13.09
CA ALA A 177 -1.55 13.13 13.35
C ALA A 177 -0.73 13.75 14.49
N TYR A 178 -0.50 13.00 15.59
CA TYR A 178 0.30 13.46 16.72
C TYR A 178 1.76 13.69 16.33
N VAL A 179 2.36 12.74 15.59
CA VAL A 179 3.73 12.86 15.09
C VAL A 179 3.87 14.05 14.14
N ALA A 180 2.91 14.24 13.23
CA ALA A 180 2.93 15.38 12.31
C ALA A 180 2.83 16.74 13.02
N GLY A 181 2.09 16.82 14.14
CA GLY A 181 1.89 18.06 14.87
C GLY A 181 2.96 18.35 15.93
N SER A 182 3.56 17.33 16.54
CA SER A 182 4.50 17.48 17.65
C SER A 182 5.96 17.20 17.28
N GLU A 183 6.20 16.57 16.16
CA GLU A 183 7.50 16.01 15.72
C GLU A 183 8.12 14.98 16.69
N ARG A 184 7.41 14.67 17.79
CA ARG A 184 7.85 13.74 18.83
C ARG A 184 7.57 12.30 18.41
N GLY A 185 8.54 11.42 18.65
CA GLY A 185 8.38 9.97 18.47
C GLY A 185 8.18 9.54 17.01
N ARG A 186 8.70 10.30 16.05
CA ARG A 186 8.53 10.12 14.59
C ARG A 186 8.76 8.68 14.12
N GLU A 187 9.70 7.96 14.74
CA GLU A 187 9.99 6.55 14.44
C GLU A 187 9.39 5.60 15.48
N ALA A 188 9.40 6.00 16.74
CA ALA A 188 9.01 5.13 17.85
C ALA A 188 7.51 4.82 17.86
N PHE A 189 6.65 5.82 17.67
CA PHE A 189 5.20 5.62 17.79
C PHE A 189 4.60 4.81 16.63
N PRO A 190 4.96 5.03 15.36
CA PRO A 190 4.59 4.12 14.29
C PRO A 190 5.08 2.70 14.52
N ALA A 191 6.31 2.52 15.03
CA ALA A 191 6.84 1.21 15.35
C ALA A 191 6.08 0.49 16.48
N LEU A 192 5.54 1.23 17.47
CA LEU A 192 4.66 0.64 18.49
C LEU A 192 3.37 0.10 17.88
N VAL A 193 2.76 0.85 16.96
CA VAL A 193 1.57 0.38 16.23
C VAL A 193 1.90 -0.90 15.46
N LEU A 194 2.97 -0.90 14.66
CA LEU A 194 3.38 -2.08 13.88
C LEU A 194 3.62 -3.32 14.74
N ARG A 195 4.20 -3.16 15.94
CA ARG A 195 4.46 -4.28 16.88
C ARG A 195 3.20 -4.90 17.47
N ALA A 196 2.09 -4.17 17.51
CA ALA A 196 0.82 -4.68 17.99
C ALA A 196 0.05 -5.48 16.92
N LEU A 197 0.51 -5.42 15.67
CA LEU A 197 -0.12 -6.09 14.55
C LEU A 197 0.43 -7.51 14.35
N MET A 198 -0.37 -8.34 13.69
CA MET A 198 0.08 -9.65 13.22
C MET A 198 1.12 -9.50 12.11
N ARG A 199 1.97 -10.51 11.92
CA ARG A 199 2.92 -10.49 10.80
C ARG A 199 2.22 -10.93 9.53
N ALA A 200 2.41 -10.15 8.46
CA ALA A 200 1.96 -10.56 7.15
C ALA A 200 2.75 -11.77 6.64
N ARG A 201 2.06 -12.74 6.02
CA ARG A 201 2.64 -13.96 5.45
C ARG A 201 2.03 -14.30 4.10
N TYR A 202 2.61 -15.25 3.40
CA TYR A 202 1.96 -15.87 2.25
C TYR A 202 1.16 -17.08 2.70
N ASP A 203 -0.05 -17.23 2.14
CA ASP A 203 -0.96 -18.31 2.50
C ASP A 203 -1.81 -18.68 1.24
N PRO A 204 -2.06 -19.98 0.98
CA PRO A 204 -2.97 -20.36 -0.09
C PRO A 204 -4.43 -20.03 0.23
N ALA A 205 -4.80 -19.88 1.49
CA ALA A 205 -6.11 -19.44 1.91
C ALA A 205 -6.19 -17.90 1.91
N ASN A 206 -7.24 -17.34 1.31
CA ASN A 206 -7.49 -15.91 1.39
C ASN A 206 -8.09 -15.57 2.76
N LEU A 207 -7.30 -14.98 3.64
CA LEU A 207 -7.70 -14.50 4.97
C LEU A 207 -7.82 -12.97 5.03
N GLY A 208 -7.71 -12.30 3.88
CA GLY A 208 -7.71 -10.84 3.79
C GLY A 208 -6.40 -10.19 4.23
N HIS A 209 -6.35 -8.88 4.13
CA HIS A 209 -5.21 -8.06 4.54
C HIS A 209 -5.67 -6.87 5.38
N SER A 210 -5.72 -7.05 6.70
CA SER A 210 -6.20 -6.06 7.66
C SER A 210 -5.48 -4.72 7.52
N GLY A 211 -4.16 -4.72 7.43
CA GLY A 211 -3.38 -3.48 7.30
C GLY A 211 -3.73 -2.62 6.08
N LEU A 212 -4.26 -3.23 5.01
CA LEU A 212 -4.73 -2.53 3.80
C LEU A 212 -6.26 -2.38 3.76
N ALA A 213 -6.97 -2.91 4.74
CA ALA A 213 -8.43 -3.06 4.73
C ALA A 213 -8.92 -3.69 3.42
N SER A 214 -8.20 -4.73 2.95
CA SER A 214 -8.46 -5.42 1.69
C SER A 214 -9.04 -6.82 1.95
N PRO A 215 -10.18 -7.18 1.33
CA PRO A 215 -10.79 -8.50 1.50
C PRO A 215 -10.01 -9.62 0.81
N ALA A 216 -9.20 -9.30 -0.20
CA ALA A 216 -8.30 -10.22 -0.88
C ALA A 216 -7.09 -9.44 -1.41
N TYR A 217 -5.90 -9.92 -1.11
CA TYR A 217 -4.67 -9.28 -1.56
C TYR A 217 -3.63 -10.33 -1.92
N CYS A 218 -2.98 -10.16 -3.05
CA CYS A 218 -1.84 -10.96 -3.45
C CYS A 218 -0.72 -10.05 -3.96
N HIS A 219 0.48 -10.55 -4.06
CA HIS A 219 1.53 -9.88 -4.79
C HIS A 219 1.50 -10.34 -6.25
N PHE A 220 1.42 -9.38 -7.18
CA PHE A 220 1.33 -9.63 -8.61
C PHE A 220 2.32 -8.77 -9.42
N THR A 221 2.64 -7.58 -8.93
CA THR A 221 3.30 -6.52 -9.71
C THR A 221 4.81 -6.67 -9.88
N SER A 222 5.46 -7.68 -9.29
CA SER A 222 6.91 -7.85 -9.34
C SER A 222 7.36 -9.32 -9.56
N PRO A 223 6.95 -10.01 -10.63
CA PRO A 223 7.23 -11.44 -10.82
C PRO A 223 8.71 -11.75 -11.10
N ILE A 224 9.52 -10.75 -11.47
CA ILE A 224 10.96 -10.93 -11.70
C ILE A 224 11.72 -11.23 -10.39
N ARG A 225 11.28 -10.66 -9.27
CA ARG A 225 11.97 -10.73 -7.98
C ARG A 225 11.20 -11.45 -6.88
N ARG A 226 9.92 -11.75 -7.07
CA ARG A 226 9.08 -12.41 -6.06
C ARG A 226 8.38 -13.63 -6.66
N TYR A 227 8.71 -14.80 -6.16
CA TYR A 227 8.10 -16.05 -6.59
C TYR A 227 6.57 -16.11 -6.42
N PRO A 228 5.96 -15.59 -5.32
CA PRO A 228 4.51 -15.55 -5.19
C PRO A 228 3.81 -14.76 -6.30
N ASP A 229 4.42 -13.69 -6.80
CA ASP A 229 3.89 -12.94 -7.95
C ASP A 229 3.84 -13.82 -9.21
N LEU A 230 4.89 -14.60 -9.46
CA LEU A 230 4.94 -15.52 -10.60
C LEU A 230 3.84 -16.59 -10.48
N VAL A 231 3.58 -17.12 -9.28
CA VAL A 231 2.47 -18.05 -9.04
C VAL A 231 1.12 -17.40 -9.38
N CYS A 232 0.90 -16.17 -8.96
CA CYS A 232 -0.32 -15.42 -9.29
C CYS A 232 -0.45 -15.15 -10.79
N HIS A 233 0.66 -14.85 -11.50
CA HIS A 233 0.65 -14.71 -12.96
C HIS A 233 0.24 -16.01 -13.67
N ARG A 234 0.79 -17.15 -13.26
CA ARG A 234 0.43 -18.46 -13.82
C ARG A 234 -1.03 -18.80 -13.59
N ALA A 235 -1.53 -18.59 -12.36
CA ALA A 235 -2.92 -18.80 -12.03
C ALA A 235 -3.87 -17.90 -12.85
N LEU A 236 -3.50 -16.63 -13.02
CA LEU A 236 -4.27 -15.67 -13.83
C LEU A 236 -4.30 -16.07 -15.31
N LEU A 237 -3.16 -16.41 -15.90
CA LEU A 237 -3.07 -16.83 -17.30
C LEU A 237 -3.89 -18.11 -17.56
N HIS A 238 -3.83 -19.06 -16.62
CA HIS A 238 -4.63 -20.27 -16.69
C HIS A 238 -6.13 -19.96 -16.63
N GLU A 239 -6.57 -19.11 -15.69
CA GLU A 239 -7.97 -18.71 -15.55
C GLU A 239 -8.52 -18.02 -16.80
N LEU A 240 -7.68 -17.27 -17.50
CA LEU A 240 -8.06 -16.56 -18.72
C LEU A 240 -7.96 -17.42 -20.00
N GLY A 241 -7.53 -18.69 -19.89
CA GLY A 241 -7.27 -19.55 -21.05
C GLY A 241 -6.10 -19.08 -21.92
N LEU A 242 -5.17 -18.32 -21.35
CA LEU A 242 -4.01 -17.73 -22.03
C LEU A 242 -2.70 -18.47 -21.69
N SER A 243 -2.76 -19.56 -20.94
CA SER A 243 -1.62 -20.37 -20.54
C SER A 243 -1.43 -21.53 -21.51
N ASP A 244 -0.20 -21.72 -21.97
CA ASP A 244 0.22 -22.91 -22.70
C ASP A 244 0.73 -24.01 -21.75
N GLU A 245 0.81 -23.72 -20.43
CA GLU A 245 1.29 -24.62 -19.38
C GLU A 245 0.12 -25.25 -18.62
N HIS A 246 0.23 -26.55 -18.37
CA HIS A 246 -0.68 -27.25 -17.46
C HIS A 246 -0.36 -26.84 -16.02
N VAL A 247 -1.27 -26.11 -15.38
CA VAL A 247 -1.18 -25.78 -13.95
C VAL A 247 -1.87 -26.90 -13.19
N PRO A 248 -1.19 -27.62 -12.27
CA PRO A 248 -1.84 -28.65 -11.43
C PRO A 248 -2.99 -28.00 -10.62
N GLU A 249 -4.08 -28.77 -10.48
CA GLU A 249 -5.24 -28.38 -9.66
C GLU A 249 -4.91 -28.32 -8.16
#